data_6974609efcf4c243a3c578e58b61321e
#
_entry.id   6974609efcf4c243a3c578e58b61321e
#
_cell.length_a   1.000
_cell.length_b   1.000
_cell.length_c   1.000
_cell.angle_alpha   90.00
_cell.angle_beta   90.00
_cell.angle_gamma   90.00
#
_symmetry.space_group_name_H-M   'P 1'
#
loop_
_entity.id
_entity.type
_entity.pdbx_description
1 polymer ?
#
loop_
_entity_poly.entity_id
_entity_poly.type
_entity_poly.pdbx_seq_one_letter_code
_entity_poly.pdbx_strand_id
1 'polypeptide(L)'
;MPKVRIDDTLNLHYELDDYTDPWTTPETILLIHGVADTSRAWFAWVPQLARRFRVLRPDLRGFGQSSLPPPHYQWSLGGLAKDLKSLLDQLQISAVHVVGQRVGGSVAMQFAHDYPDTVSSLVVIGGPATLAHSSLNPGAWLAQVQREGVESWARTTMGPRLGEVSPAMRDWWIQEMGKTSPQVMEGIFRYVGTMDITALLPRIQAPTLVITSDRSALAPVETVRDWQTRIPNSRLLVLPSSAYHLAATLPEECTAATAKFIGSLTS
;
A
#
# COMPACT_ATOMS: atom_id res chain seq x y z
N MET A 1 -6.85 -4.67 20.52
CA MET A 1 -5.93 -4.51 19.39
C MET A 1 -5.17 -3.21 19.60
N PRO A 2 -3.86 -3.18 19.35
CA PRO A 2 -3.04 -2.02 19.70
C PRO A 2 -3.40 -0.80 18.85
N LYS A 3 -3.44 0.37 19.49
CA LYS A 3 -3.63 1.68 18.87
C LYS A 3 -2.62 2.66 19.45
N VAL A 4 -2.11 3.53 18.59
CA VAL A 4 -1.23 4.63 18.98
C VAL A 4 -1.94 5.95 18.69
N ARG A 5 -1.96 6.86 19.66
CA ARG A 5 -2.47 8.21 19.44
C ARG A 5 -1.43 9.03 18.71
N ILE A 6 -1.70 9.38 17.47
CA ILE A 6 -0.82 10.18 16.62
C ILE A 6 -1.02 11.68 16.89
N ASP A 7 -2.27 12.11 16.95
CA ASP A 7 -2.67 13.48 17.26
C ASP A 7 -4.06 13.50 17.94
N ASP A 8 -4.64 14.68 18.13
CA ASP A 8 -5.96 14.82 18.79
C ASP A 8 -7.11 14.22 17.96
N THR A 9 -6.91 13.96 16.69
CA THR A 9 -7.92 13.46 15.75
C THR A 9 -7.66 12.02 15.30
N LEU A 10 -6.45 11.47 15.54
CA LEU A 10 -6.04 10.17 15.03
C LEU A 10 -5.51 9.25 16.13
N ASN A 11 -6.26 8.17 16.37
CA ASN A 11 -5.71 6.94 16.92
C ASN A 11 -5.49 5.96 15.77
N LEU A 12 -4.25 5.61 15.50
CA LEU A 12 -3.88 4.72 14.41
C LEU A 12 -3.78 3.29 14.93
N HIS A 13 -4.57 2.40 14.35
CA HIS A 13 -4.51 0.97 14.62
C HIS A 13 -3.37 0.34 13.85
N TYR A 14 -2.70 -0.66 14.45
CA TYR A 14 -1.69 -1.46 13.78
C TYR A 14 -1.68 -2.89 14.30
N GLU A 15 -1.16 -3.80 13.50
CA GLU A 15 -0.77 -5.14 13.87
C GLU A 15 0.76 -5.25 13.79
N LEU A 16 1.37 -5.93 14.75
CA LEU A 16 2.81 -6.22 14.76
C LEU A 16 2.99 -7.73 14.98
N ASP A 17 3.42 -8.40 13.92
CA ASP A 17 3.67 -9.83 13.92
C ASP A 17 5.17 -10.08 14.02
N ASP A 18 5.60 -10.67 15.11
CA ASP A 18 7.00 -11.02 15.38
C ASP A 18 7.08 -12.48 15.85
N TYR A 19 7.59 -13.33 14.98
CA TYR A 19 7.86 -14.73 15.27
C TYR A 19 9.35 -15.06 15.04
N THR A 20 10.21 -14.04 15.12
CA THR A 20 11.66 -14.19 14.99
C THR A 20 12.24 -14.86 16.22
N ASP A 21 13.48 -15.33 16.12
CA ASP A 21 14.14 -15.95 17.26
C ASP A 21 14.45 -14.90 18.34
N PRO A 22 14.13 -15.17 19.63
CA PRO A 22 14.19 -14.15 20.70
C PRO A 22 15.61 -13.66 21.04
N TRP A 23 16.63 -14.30 20.51
CA TRP A 23 18.05 -13.90 20.64
C TRP A 23 18.56 -13.09 19.45
N THR A 24 17.70 -12.67 18.52
CA THR A 24 18.05 -11.86 17.34
C THR A 24 17.52 -10.44 17.47
N THR A 25 18.05 -9.54 16.66
CA THR A 25 17.52 -8.18 16.48
C THR A 25 16.98 -8.08 15.03
N PRO A 26 15.71 -8.43 14.81
CA PRO A 26 15.17 -8.47 13.46
C PRO A 26 14.90 -7.07 12.91
N GLU A 27 15.09 -6.91 11.59
CA GLU A 27 14.65 -5.74 10.86
C GLU A 27 13.12 -5.69 10.78
N THR A 28 12.56 -4.48 10.60
CA THR A 28 11.11 -4.29 10.49
C THR A 28 10.69 -4.06 9.04
N ILE A 29 9.65 -4.76 8.60
CA ILE A 29 8.93 -4.47 7.35
C ILE A 29 7.63 -3.74 7.67
N LEU A 30 7.44 -2.55 7.08
CA LEU A 30 6.22 -1.77 7.13
C LEU A 30 5.37 -2.06 5.88
N LEU A 31 4.18 -2.63 6.05
CA LEU A 31 3.25 -2.99 4.99
C LEU A 31 2.11 -1.97 4.88
N ILE A 32 2.08 -1.20 3.79
CA ILE A 32 1.12 -0.11 3.56
C ILE A 32 0.04 -0.56 2.58
N HIS A 33 -1.20 -0.67 3.05
CA HIS A 33 -2.34 -1.12 2.26
C HIS A 33 -2.87 -0.06 1.29
N GLY A 34 -3.70 -0.47 0.34
CA GLY A 34 -4.37 0.40 -0.64
C GLY A 34 -5.66 1.02 -0.15
N VAL A 35 -6.35 1.75 -1.05
CA VAL A 35 -7.67 2.33 -0.78
C VAL A 35 -8.70 1.23 -0.53
N ALA A 36 -9.51 1.40 0.51
CA ALA A 36 -10.52 0.48 0.99
C ALA A 36 -9.98 -0.87 1.50
N ASP A 37 -8.67 -0.98 1.68
CA ASP A 37 -8.02 -2.11 2.33
C ASP A 37 -7.75 -1.78 3.81
N THR A 38 -7.23 -2.76 4.54
CA THR A 38 -6.80 -2.64 5.93
C THR A 38 -5.53 -3.46 6.16
N SER A 39 -5.01 -3.48 7.38
CA SER A 39 -3.94 -4.39 7.82
C SER A 39 -4.22 -5.87 7.47
N ARG A 40 -5.49 -6.25 7.37
CA ARG A 40 -5.93 -7.61 6.99
C ARG A 40 -5.61 -7.97 5.53
N ALA A 41 -5.40 -7.00 4.65
CA ALA A 41 -5.00 -7.26 3.26
C ALA A 41 -3.69 -8.06 3.14
N TRP A 42 -2.89 -8.06 4.21
CA TRP A 42 -1.58 -8.69 4.26
C TRP A 42 -1.57 -10.08 4.91
N PHE A 43 -2.75 -10.71 5.11
CA PHE A 43 -2.88 -11.98 5.84
C PHE A 43 -1.98 -13.09 5.28
N ALA A 44 -1.81 -13.18 3.95
CA ALA A 44 -0.98 -14.19 3.31
C ALA A 44 0.54 -13.88 3.38
N TRP A 45 0.92 -12.63 3.69
CA TRP A 45 2.31 -12.18 3.79
C TRP A 45 2.94 -12.50 5.13
N VAL A 46 2.15 -12.39 6.20
CA VAL A 46 2.64 -12.58 7.58
C VAL A 46 3.33 -13.93 7.78
N PRO A 47 2.73 -15.08 7.42
CA PRO A 47 3.36 -16.39 7.62
C PRO A 47 4.70 -16.55 6.90
N GLN A 48 4.91 -15.82 5.81
CA GLN A 48 6.12 -15.92 4.99
C GLN A 48 7.25 -15.01 5.46
N LEU A 49 6.91 -13.90 6.12
CA LEU A 49 7.87 -12.87 6.52
C LEU A 49 8.17 -12.85 8.01
N ALA A 50 7.20 -13.16 8.87
CA ALA A 50 7.30 -12.92 10.32
C ALA A 50 8.32 -13.81 11.06
N ARG A 51 8.87 -14.86 10.43
CA ARG A 51 10.00 -15.64 10.95
C ARG A 51 11.37 -14.97 10.74
N ARG A 52 11.43 -13.94 9.86
CA ARG A 52 12.67 -13.26 9.50
C ARG A 52 12.66 -11.77 9.84
N PHE A 53 11.48 -11.17 9.89
CA PHE A 53 11.26 -9.75 10.10
C PHE A 53 10.16 -9.52 11.12
N ARG A 54 10.20 -8.39 11.79
CA ARG A 54 9.02 -7.83 12.45
C ARG A 54 8.11 -7.24 11.37
N VAL A 55 6.87 -7.70 11.27
CA VAL A 55 5.92 -7.27 10.23
C VAL A 55 4.92 -6.29 10.83
N LEU A 56 5.09 -5.01 10.53
CA LEU A 56 4.22 -3.92 10.98
C LEU A 56 3.18 -3.59 9.90
N ARG A 57 1.91 -3.68 10.26
CA ARG A 57 0.76 -3.49 9.36
C ARG A 57 -0.21 -2.49 9.95
N PRO A 58 -0.09 -1.17 9.71
CA PRO A 58 -1.07 -0.19 10.15
C PRO A 58 -2.33 -0.21 9.29
N ASP A 59 -3.46 0.16 9.90
CA ASP A 59 -4.61 0.68 9.18
C ASP A 59 -4.40 2.18 8.97
N LEU A 60 -4.32 2.64 7.73
CA LEU A 60 -4.15 4.06 7.43
C LEU A 60 -5.33 4.89 8.00
N ARG A 61 -5.11 6.19 8.22
CA ARG A 61 -6.15 7.14 8.66
C ARG A 61 -7.45 6.93 7.89
N GLY A 62 -8.56 6.74 8.58
CA GLY A 62 -9.88 6.56 8.01
C GLY A 62 -10.21 5.12 7.59
N PHE A 63 -9.25 4.20 7.59
CA PHE A 63 -9.45 2.81 7.20
C PHE A 63 -9.42 1.88 8.42
N GLY A 64 -10.06 0.72 8.27
CA GLY A 64 -10.06 -0.33 9.28
C GLY A 64 -10.51 0.13 10.65
N GLN A 65 -9.64 -0.03 11.64
CA GLN A 65 -9.89 0.34 13.03
C GLN A 65 -9.24 1.68 13.45
N SER A 66 -8.57 2.36 12.51
CA SER A 66 -8.06 3.72 12.73
C SER A 66 -9.17 4.75 12.77
N SER A 67 -8.93 5.88 13.44
CA SER A 67 -9.92 6.96 13.56
C SER A 67 -10.34 7.48 12.19
N LEU A 68 -11.64 7.78 12.07
CA LEU A 68 -12.14 8.54 10.93
C LEU A 68 -11.57 9.97 10.97
N PRO A 69 -11.17 10.52 9.82
CA PRO A 69 -10.73 11.91 9.76
C PRO A 69 -11.92 12.86 10.04
N PRO A 70 -11.65 14.07 10.56
CA PRO A 70 -12.68 15.08 10.72
C PRO A 70 -13.31 15.46 9.38
N PRO A 71 -14.54 16.02 9.38
CA PRO A 71 -15.13 16.60 8.19
C PRO A 71 -14.16 17.56 7.49
N HIS A 72 -14.12 17.53 6.16
CA HIS A 72 -13.25 18.38 5.32
C HIS A 72 -11.74 18.14 5.50
N TYR A 73 -11.34 16.97 6.01
CA TYR A 73 -9.93 16.57 6.06
C TYR A 73 -9.27 16.67 4.69
N GLN A 74 -8.13 17.36 4.62
CA GLN A 74 -7.38 17.53 3.38
C GLN A 74 -6.48 16.32 3.15
N TRP A 75 -6.94 15.42 2.29
CA TRP A 75 -6.18 14.22 1.95
C TRP A 75 -4.91 14.58 1.18
N SER A 76 -3.80 13.93 1.57
CA SER A 76 -2.53 14.01 0.84
C SER A 76 -1.67 12.80 1.15
N LEU A 77 -0.80 12.40 0.22
CA LEU A 77 0.17 11.33 0.48
C LEU A 77 1.15 11.74 1.59
N GLY A 78 1.58 13.01 1.60
CA GLY A 78 2.46 13.54 2.66
C GLY A 78 1.81 13.49 4.05
N GLY A 79 0.48 13.72 4.14
CA GLY A 79 -0.26 13.56 5.40
C GLY A 79 -0.27 12.11 5.88
N LEU A 80 -0.54 11.16 4.98
CA LEU A 80 -0.51 9.73 5.29
C LEU A 80 0.92 9.25 5.63
N ALA A 81 1.93 9.74 4.92
CA ALA A 81 3.34 9.45 5.22
C ALA A 81 3.74 9.98 6.59
N LYS A 82 3.29 11.18 6.98
CA LYS A 82 3.53 11.76 8.30
C LYS A 82 2.87 10.94 9.41
N ASP A 83 1.66 10.44 9.22
CA ASP A 83 0.99 9.57 10.18
C ASP A 83 1.81 8.29 10.42
N LEU A 84 2.34 7.67 9.36
CA LEU A 84 3.21 6.49 9.44
C LEU A 84 4.54 6.80 10.15
N LYS A 85 5.16 7.95 9.86
CA LYS A 85 6.39 8.37 10.56
C LYS A 85 6.12 8.53 12.06
N SER A 86 5.03 9.18 12.43
CA SER A 86 4.64 9.35 13.82
C SER A 86 4.37 8.01 14.53
N LEU A 87 3.80 7.02 13.82
CA LEU A 87 3.66 5.66 14.33
C LEU A 87 5.02 5.03 14.64
N LEU A 88 5.95 5.08 13.68
CA LEU A 88 7.29 4.51 13.85
C LEU A 88 8.05 5.16 15.02
N ASP A 89 7.95 6.48 15.16
CA ASP A 89 8.58 7.22 16.26
C ASP A 89 8.05 6.78 17.63
N GLN A 90 6.73 6.62 17.77
CA GLN A 90 6.14 6.16 19.02
C GLN A 90 6.44 4.68 19.33
N LEU A 91 6.65 3.86 18.30
CA LEU A 91 7.10 2.48 18.45
C LEU A 91 8.62 2.36 18.58
N GLN A 92 9.35 3.49 18.56
CA GLN A 92 10.82 3.56 18.62
C GLN A 92 11.50 2.73 17.50
N ILE A 93 10.91 2.75 16.30
CA ILE A 93 11.43 2.07 15.12
C ILE A 93 12.11 3.11 14.24
N SER A 94 13.43 3.07 14.19
CA SER A 94 14.26 4.05 13.48
C SER A 94 14.40 3.79 11.99
N ALA A 95 14.33 2.52 11.57
CA ALA A 95 14.51 2.12 10.17
C ALA A 95 13.57 0.97 9.79
N VAL A 96 13.08 1.00 8.55
CA VAL A 96 12.15 0.00 8.02
C VAL A 96 12.41 -0.29 6.54
N HIS A 97 12.10 -1.52 6.13
CA HIS A 97 11.81 -1.85 4.74
C HIS A 97 10.34 -1.53 4.47
N VAL A 98 10.06 -0.66 3.52
CA VAL A 98 8.69 -0.23 3.23
C VAL A 98 8.14 -1.01 2.04
N VAL A 99 6.97 -1.61 2.20
CA VAL A 99 6.24 -2.28 1.12
C VAL A 99 4.86 -1.65 1.00
N GLY A 100 4.55 -1.11 -0.16
CA GLY A 100 3.23 -0.52 -0.41
C GLY A 100 2.55 -1.12 -1.63
N GLN A 101 1.23 -1.38 -1.51
CA GLN A 101 0.44 -1.85 -2.64
C GLN A 101 -0.55 -0.80 -3.13
N ARG A 102 -0.72 -0.69 -4.45
CA ARG A 102 -1.68 0.22 -5.08
C ARG A 102 -1.45 1.67 -4.61
N VAL A 103 -2.46 2.39 -4.12
CA VAL A 103 -2.27 3.74 -3.55
C VAL A 103 -1.34 3.72 -2.33
N GLY A 104 -1.32 2.62 -1.55
CA GLY A 104 -0.30 2.41 -0.52
C GLY A 104 1.13 2.40 -1.07
N GLY A 105 1.33 1.97 -2.32
CA GLY A 105 2.61 2.12 -3.03
C GLY A 105 2.96 3.59 -3.31
N SER A 106 1.97 4.43 -3.63
CA SER A 106 2.17 5.87 -3.78
C SER A 106 2.50 6.53 -2.43
N VAL A 107 1.84 6.10 -1.35
CA VAL A 107 2.18 6.53 0.03
C VAL A 107 3.60 6.10 0.39
N ALA A 108 4.01 4.88 0.03
CA ALA A 108 5.36 4.36 0.26
C ALA A 108 6.43 5.16 -0.47
N MET A 109 6.19 5.53 -1.74
CA MET A 109 7.09 6.41 -2.51
C MET A 109 7.20 7.81 -1.89
N GLN A 110 6.07 8.40 -1.47
CA GLN A 110 6.07 9.67 -0.75
C GLN A 110 6.85 9.56 0.57
N PHE A 111 6.62 8.47 1.32
CA PHE A 111 7.31 8.23 2.59
C PHE A 111 8.83 8.10 2.40
N ALA A 112 9.27 7.37 1.38
CA ALA A 112 10.69 7.21 1.07
C ALA A 112 11.35 8.53 0.62
N HIS A 113 10.59 9.41 -0.03
CA HIS A 113 11.06 10.75 -0.38
C HIS A 113 11.19 11.66 0.86
N ASP A 114 10.16 11.67 1.73
CA ASP A 114 10.06 12.61 2.85
C ASP A 114 10.95 12.20 4.04
N TYR A 115 11.21 10.88 4.20
CA TYR A 115 11.95 10.30 5.33
C TYR A 115 13.05 9.32 4.87
N PRO A 116 14.01 9.77 4.04
CA PRO A 116 15.03 8.90 3.43
C PRO A 116 15.85 8.12 4.46
N ASP A 117 16.17 8.74 5.61
CA ASP A 117 16.97 8.10 6.67
C ASP A 117 16.21 6.99 7.42
N THR A 118 14.88 6.93 7.26
CA THR A 118 14.03 5.91 7.90
C THR A 118 13.82 4.71 6.97
N VAL A 119 14.08 4.84 5.66
CA VAL A 119 13.74 3.80 4.67
C VAL A 119 14.98 3.04 4.22
N SER A 120 15.16 1.81 4.73
CA SER A 120 16.24 0.91 4.32
C SER A 120 16.06 0.39 2.89
N SER A 121 14.82 0.12 2.48
CA SER A 121 14.45 -0.22 1.09
C SER A 121 12.97 0.04 0.83
N LEU A 122 12.61 0.17 -0.44
CA LEU A 122 11.24 0.40 -0.90
C LEU A 122 10.80 -0.70 -1.86
N VAL A 123 9.61 -1.24 -1.64
CA VAL A 123 8.93 -2.15 -2.58
C VAL A 123 7.56 -1.58 -2.93
N VAL A 124 7.31 -1.39 -4.22
CA VAL A 124 6.05 -0.85 -4.75
C VAL A 124 5.35 -1.91 -5.58
N ILE A 125 4.15 -2.33 -5.17
CA ILE A 125 3.40 -3.41 -5.84
C ILE A 125 2.15 -2.83 -6.48
N GLY A 126 2.12 -2.77 -7.82
CA GLY A 126 0.98 -2.23 -8.56
C GLY A 126 0.61 -0.80 -8.17
N GLY A 127 1.57 -0.03 -7.62
CA GLY A 127 1.35 1.34 -7.19
C GLY A 127 1.53 2.34 -8.33
N PRO A 128 0.60 3.30 -8.54
CA PRO A 128 0.76 4.34 -9.54
C PRO A 128 1.61 5.51 -9.02
N ALA A 129 2.49 6.06 -9.85
CA ALA A 129 3.12 7.36 -9.60
C ALA A 129 2.18 8.53 -9.96
N THR A 130 1.27 8.29 -10.90
CA THR A 130 0.18 9.19 -11.30
C THR A 130 -0.99 8.38 -11.83
N LEU A 131 -2.20 8.91 -11.76
CA LEU A 131 -3.38 8.34 -12.41
C LEU A 131 -3.77 9.05 -13.71
N ALA A 132 -2.99 10.03 -14.16
CA ALA A 132 -3.30 10.83 -15.35
C ALA A 132 -3.45 10.01 -16.65
N HIS A 133 -2.81 8.83 -16.72
CA HIS A 133 -2.86 7.93 -17.89
C HIS A 133 -3.49 6.56 -17.56
N SER A 134 -4.21 6.47 -16.46
CA SER A 134 -4.88 5.26 -16.03
C SER A 134 -6.27 5.16 -16.67
N SER A 135 -6.72 3.95 -16.96
CA SER A 135 -8.11 3.68 -17.35
C SER A 135 -9.11 3.83 -16.18
N LEU A 136 -8.60 4.08 -14.98
CA LEU A 136 -9.42 4.27 -13.79
C LEU A 136 -10.13 5.64 -13.84
N ASN A 137 -11.37 5.66 -13.38
CA ASN A 137 -12.17 6.87 -13.31
C ASN A 137 -12.64 7.14 -11.86
N PRO A 138 -11.80 7.82 -11.04
CA PRO A 138 -12.16 8.13 -9.66
C PRO A 138 -13.44 8.95 -9.51
N GLY A 139 -13.79 9.77 -10.49
CA GLY A 139 -15.04 10.53 -10.50
C GLY A 139 -16.27 9.63 -10.64
N ALA A 140 -16.22 8.65 -11.55
CA ALA A 140 -17.29 7.65 -11.68
C ALA A 140 -17.41 6.77 -10.44
N TRP A 141 -16.28 6.42 -9.81
CA TRP A 141 -16.26 5.68 -8.55
C TRP A 141 -16.89 6.46 -7.41
N LEU A 142 -16.57 7.76 -7.33
CA LEU A 142 -17.18 8.65 -6.35
C LEU A 142 -18.70 8.68 -6.51
N ALA A 143 -19.19 8.89 -7.73
CA ALA A 143 -20.63 8.91 -8.03
C ALA A 143 -21.31 7.57 -7.69
N GLN A 144 -20.63 6.45 -7.93
CA GLN A 144 -21.16 5.13 -7.57
C GLN A 144 -21.22 4.96 -6.05
N VAL A 145 -20.16 5.29 -5.32
CA VAL A 145 -20.14 5.19 -3.84
C VAL A 145 -21.25 6.03 -3.22
N GLN A 146 -21.49 7.24 -3.73
CA GLN A 146 -22.56 8.13 -3.24
C GLN A 146 -23.96 7.56 -3.50
N ARG A 147 -24.17 6.88 -4.60
CA ARG A 147 -25.47 6.36 -5.02
C ARG A 147 -25.76 4.96 -4.44
N GLU A 148 -24.76 4.09 -4.38
CA GLU A 148 -24.93 2.65 -4.17
C GLU A 148 -24.12 2.10 -2.98
N GLY A 149 -23.24 2.92 -2.40
CA GLY A 149 -22.36 2.51 -1.31
C GLY A 149 -21.05 1.85 -1.76
N VAL A 150 -20.17 1.63 -0.78
CA VAL A 150 -18.80 1.16 -1.01
C VAL A 150 -18.77 -0.30 -1.46
N GLU A 151 -19.65 -1.16 -0.92
CA GLU A 151 -19.69 -2.57 -1.31
C GLU A 151 -20.07 -2.75 -2.78
N SER A 152 -21.03 -1.98 -3.29
CA SER A 152 -21.40 -1.98 -4.71
C SER A 152 -20.21 -1.61 -5.60
N TRP A 153 -19.51 -0.54 -5.25
CA TRP A 153 -18.28 -0.15 -5.94
C TRP A 153 -17.20 -1.24 -5.88
N ALA A 154 -16.98 -1.84 -4.72
CA ALA A 154 -16.03 -2.94 -4.57
C ALA A 154 -16.39 -4.10 -5.50
N ARG A 155 -17.65 -4.50 -5.54
CA ARG A 155 -18.18 -5.60 -6.37
C ARG A 155 -17.95 -5.35 -7.86
N THR A 156 -18.25 -4.16 -8.37
CA THR A 156 -18.11 -3.84 -9.80
C THR A 156 -16.65 -3.69 -10.25
N THR A 157 -15.75 -3.33 -9.34
CA THR A 157 -14.32 -3.14 -9.64
C THR A 157 -13.45 -4.36 -9.32
N MET A 158 -14.02 -5.45 -8.78
CA MET A 158 -13.24 -6.59 -8.27
C MET A 158 -12.60 -7.41 -9.40
N GLY A 159 -13.24 -7.53 -10.56
CA GLY A 159 -12.71 -8.31 -11.68
C GLY A 159 -11.30 -7.88 -12.09
N PRO A 160 -11.08 -6.63 -12.50
CA PRO A 160 -9.74 -6.14 -12.85
C PRO A 160 -8.74 -6.15 -11.67
N ARG A 161 -9.22 -6.05 -10.42
CA ARG A 161 -8.34 -6.10 -9.24
C ARG A 161 -7.71 -7.45 -9.06
N LEU A 162 -8.52 -8.50 -9.06
CA LEU A 162 -8.09 -9.85 -8.67
C LEU A 162 -7.91 -10.77 -9.87
N GLY A 163 -8.44 -10.43 -11.06
CA GLY A 163 -8.48 -11.36 -12.17
C GLY A 163 -9.30 -12.61 -11.83
N GLU A 164 -8.81 -13.78 -12.24
CA GLU A 164 -9.45 -15.07 -11.96
C GLU A 164 -9.02 -15.59 -10.58
N VAL A 165 -9.95 -15.59 -9.63
CA VAL A 165 -9.77 -16.11 -8.27
C VAL A 165 -11.02 -16.89 -7.85
N SER A 166 -10.93 -17.67 -6.77
CA SER A 166 -12.09 -18.38 -6.23
C SER A 166 -13.22 -17.41 -5.84
N PRO A 167 -14.50 -17.81 -5.95
CA PRO A 167 -15.63 -16.99 -5.50
C PRO A 167 -15.49 -16.56 -4.03
N ALA A 168 -15.04 -17.47 -3.16
CA ALA A 168 -14.84 -17.18 -1.74
C ALA A 168 -13.82 -16.06 -1.50
N MET A 169 -12.69 -16.05 -2.24
CA MET A 169 -11.70 -14.99 -2.17
C MET A 169 -12.28 -13.66 -2.66
N ARG A 170 -13.01 -13.68 -3.77
CA ARG A 170 -13.65 -12.48 -4.32
C ARG A 170 -14.67 -11.88 -3.36
N ASP A 171 -15.53 -12.71 -2.77
CA ASP A 171 -16.55 -12.27 -1.83
C ASP A 171 -15.94 -11.71 -0.54
N TRP A 172 -14.86 -12.32 -0.04
CA TRP A 172 -14.12 -11.83 1.11
C TRP A 172 -13.58 -10.41 0.86
N TRP A 173 -12.94 -10.16 -0.29
CA TRP A 173 -12.43 -8.85 -0.64
C TRP A 173 -13.53 -7.81 -0.81
N ILE A 174 -14.66 -8.16 -1.42
CA ILE A 174 -15.82 -7.27 -1.57
C ILE A 174 -16.34 -6.85 -0.19
N GLN A 175 -16.51 -7.82 0.71
CA GLN A 175 -17.01 -7.56 2.06
C GLN A 175 -16.02 -6.70 2.89
N GLU A 176 -14.71 -7.01 2.84
CA GLU A 176 -13.71 -6.22 3.57
C GLU A 176 -13.65 -4.78 3.08
N MET A 177 -13.60 -4.57 1.78
CA MET A 177 -13.58 -3.23 1.19
C MET A 177 -14.89 -2.47 1.45
N GLY A 178 -16.04 -3.19 1.45
CA GLY A 178 -17.36 -2.62 1.72
C GLY A 178 -17.54 -2.04 3.12
N LYS A 179 -16.69 -2.42 4.09
CA LYS A 179 -16.71 -1.87 5.46
C LYS A 179 -16.16 -0.45 5.57
N THR A 180 -15.50 0.04 4.53
CA THR A 180 -14.91 1.39 4.54
C THR A 180 -16.00 2.45 4.54
N SER A 181 -15.83 3.50 5.35
CA SER A 181 -16.77 4.62 5.42
C SER A 181 -16.93 5.31 4.06
N PRO A 182 -18.15 5.55 3.58
CA PRO A 182 -18.38 6.35 2.37
C PRO A 182 -17.71 7.73 2.41
N GLN A 183 -17.71 8.40 3.56
CA GLN A 183 -17.04 9.70 3.75
C GLN A 183 -15.53 9.61 3.45
N VAL A 184 -14.87 8.54 3.90
CA VAL A 184 -13.45 8.29 3.62
C VAL A 184 -13.24 8.05 2.15
N MET A 185 -14.08 7.23 1.51
CA MET A 185 -13.99 6.93 0.08
C MET A 185 -14.18 8.18 -0.77
N GLU A 186 -15.14 9.04 -0.42
CA GLU A 186 -15.35 10.31 -1.11
C GLU A 186 -14.11 11.22 -1.04
N GLY A 187 -13.55 11.37 0.15
CA GLY A 187 -12.37 12.22 0.34
C GLY A 187 -11.15 11.71 -0.43
N ILE A 188 -10.86 10.42 -0.29
CA ILE A 188 -9.69 9.83 -0.94
C ILE A 188 -9.84 9.78 -2.47
N PHE A 189 -11.03 9.54 -3.03
CA PHE A 189 -11.24 9.52 -4.48
C PHE A 189 -11.08 10.90 -5.11
N ARG A 190 -11.53 11.97 -4.44
CA ARG A 190 -11.28 13.35 -4.89
C ARG A 190 -9.79 13.63 -4.97
N TYR A 191 -9.02 13.19 -3.98
CA TYR A 191 -7.58 13.39 -3.94
C TYR A 191 -6.85 12.53 -4.98
N VAL A 192 -7.12 11.22 -5.00
CA VAL A 192 -6.41 10.26 -5.87
C VAL A 192 -6.60 10.60 -7.35
N GLY A 193 -7.75 11.18 -7.73
CA GLY A 193 -8.01 11.63 -9.10
C GLY A 193 -7.08 12.74 -9.58
N THR A 194 -6.43 13.47 -8.67
CA THR A 194 -5.48 14.56 -8.98
C THR A 194 -4.04 14.24 -8.60
N MET A 195 -3.81 13.02 -8.09
CA MET A 195 -2.50 12.61 -7.58
C MET A 195 -1.46 12.49 -8.69
N ASP A 196 -0.34 13.19 -8.52
CA ASP A 196 0.88 13.04 -9.32
C ASP A 196 2.11 13.26 -8.43
N ILE A 197 2.95 12.23 -8.32
CA ILE A 197 4.21 12.25 -7.56
C ILE A 197 5.43 12.04 -8.45
N THR A 198 5.27 12.15 -9.77
CA THR A 198 6.38 11.92 -10.72
C THR A 198 7.58 12.83 -10.49
N ALA A 199 7.35 14.05 -9.97
CA ALA A 199 8.41 14.99 -9.62
C ALA A 199 9.26 14.57 -8.40
N LEU A 200 8.76 13.65 -7.55
CA LEU A 200 9.48 13.16 -6.37
C LEU A 200 10.43 12.01 -6.69
N LEU A 201 10.13 11.22 -7.72
CA LEU A 201 10.80 9.97 -8.04
C LEU A 201 12.33 10.10 -8.15
N PRO A 202 12.91 11.14 -8.81
CA PRO A 202 14.35 11.29 -8.91
C PRO A 202 15.07 11.53 -7.58
N ARG A 203 14.33 11.85 -6.51
CA ARG A 203 14.85 12.12 -5.17
C ARG A 203 14.68 10.96 -4.19
N ILE A 204 14.04 9.87 -4.61
CA ILE A 204 13.96 8.64 -3.79
C ILE A 204 15.33 7.99 -3.79
N GLN A 205 16.00 7.97 -2.62
CA GLN A 205 17.36 7.44 -2.46
C GLN A 205 17.37 5.94 -2.14
N ALA A 206 16.31 5.45 -1.50
CA ALA A 206 16.21 4.07 -1.06
C ALA A 206 16.30 3.10 -2.24
N PRO A 207 17.06 2.00 -2.14
CA PRO A 207 17.01 0.91 -3.09
C PRO A 207 15.56 0.48 -3.30
N THR A 208 15.11 0.39 -4.55
CA THR A 208 13.68 0.24 -4.87
C THR A 208 13.42 -0.95 -5.77
N LEU A 209 12.43 -1.79 -5.40
CA LEU A 209 11.85 -2.83 -6.25
C LEU A 209 10.42 -2.43 -6.63
N VAL A 210 10.15 -2.32 -7.93
CA VAL A 210 8.79 -2.14 -8.44
C VAL A 210 8.30 -3.48 -8.98
N ILE A 211 7.10 -3.91 -8.55
CA ILE A 211 6.44 -5.14 -9.01
C ILE A 211 5.16 -4.76 -9.72
N THR A 212 5.00 -5.21 -10.96
CA THR A 212 3.78 -5.00 -11.76
C THR A 212 3.37 -6.28 -12.48
N SER A 213 2.20 -6.30 -13.11
CA SER A 213 1.75 -7.41 -13.95
C SER A 213 1.82 -7.08 -15.43
N ASP A 214 2.04 -8.10 -16.25
CA ASP A 214 2.18 -7.99 -17.72
C ASP A 214 0.87 -7.55 -18.41
N ARG A 215 -0.30 -7.81 -17.79
CA ARG A 215 -1.63 -7.50 -18.31
C ARG A 215 -2.46 -6.67 -17.32
N SER A 216 -1.79 -5.77 -16.58
CA SER A 216 -2.45 -4.92 -15.59
C SER A 216 -3.47 -3.99 -16.25
N ALA A 217 -4.71 -3.99 -15.71
CA ALA A 217 -5.71 -3.00 -16.08
C ALA A 217 -5.44 -1.60 -15.49
N LEU A 218 -4.48 -1.47 -14.56
CA LEU A 218 -4.13 -0.19 -13.93
C LEU A 218 -3.25 0.66 -14.85
N ALA A 219 -2.20 0.06 -15.41
CA ALA A 219 -1.29 0.71 -16.34
C ALA A 219 -0.53 -0.34 -17.17
N PRO A 220 -0.19 -0.06 -18.45
CA PRO A 220 0.75 -0.85 -19.23
C PRO A 220 2.13 -0.94 -18.55
N VAL A 221 2.88 -2.01 -18.83
CA VAL A 221 4.24 -2.22 -18.29
C VAL A 221 5.18 -1.06 -18.66
N GLU A 222 5.07 -0.54 -19.88
CA GLU A 222 5.88 0.58 -20.37
C GLU A 222 5.65 1.84 -19.55
N THR A 223 4.40 2.15 -19.22
CA THR A 223 4.07 3.29 -18.32
C THR A 223 4.69 3.10 -16.94
N VAL A 224 4.68 1.88 -16.40
CA VAL A 224 5.32 1.58 -15.12
C VAL A 224 6.85 1.72 -15.25
N ARG A 225 7.44 1.22 -16.33
CA ARG A 225 8.87 1.33 -16.62
C ARG A 225 9.32 2.79 -16.75
N ASP A 226 8.54 3.62 -17.44
CA ASP A 226 8.87 5.03 -17.66
C ASP A 226 8.99 5.81 -16.35
N TRP A 227 8.10 5.61 -15.41
CA TRP A 227 8.23 6.28 -14.12
C TRP A 227 9.24 5.55 -13.19
N GLN A 228 9.35 4.21 -13.26
CA GLN A 228 10.30 3.46 -12.43
C GLN A 228 11.74 3.87 -12.73
N THR A 229 12.12 4.05 -13.99
CA THR A 229 13.48 4.46 -14.40
C THR A 229 13.89 5.84 -13.87
N ARG A 230 12.92 6.65 -13.39
CA ARG A 230 13.21 7.93 -12.74
C ARG A 230 13.69 7.78 -11.30
N ILE A 231 13.50 6.61 -10.68
CA ILE A 231 14.06 6.30 -9.35
C ILE A 231 15.48 5.74 -9.57
N PRO A 232 16.55 6.43 -9.11
CA PRO A 232 17.92 6.12 -9.52
C PRO A 232 18.38 4.70 -9.22
N ASN A 233 18.01 4.17 -8.04
CA ASN A 233 18.42 2.83 -7.60
C ASN A 233 17.21 1.89 -7.58
N SER A 234 16.66 1.59 -8.76
CA SER A 234 15.43 0.81 -8.85
C SER A 234 15.51 -0.35 -9.85
N ARG A 235 14.69 -1.37 -9.59
CA ARG A 235 14.52 -2.56 -10.45
C ARG A 235 13.03 -2.78 -10.69
N LEU A 236 12.67 -3.28 -11.88
CA LEU A 236 11.32 -3.65 -12.24
C LEU A 236 11.22 -5.18 -12.35
N LEU A 237 10.24 -5.74 -11.64
CA LEU A 237 9.79 -7.13 -11.79
C LEU A 237 8.40 -7.15 -12.42
N VAL A 238 8.25 -7.88 -13.51
CA VAL A 238 6.97 -8.07 -14.19
C VAL A 238 6.51 -9.50 -13.96
N LEU A 239 5.33 -9.67 -13.36
CA LEU A 239 4.74 -10.97 -13.09
C LEU A 239 3.62 -11.30 -14.11
N PRO A 240 3.45 -12.55 -14.52
CA PRO A 240 2.40 -12.96 -15.46
C PRO A 240 1.03 -12.97 -14.76
N SER A 241 0.27 -11.89 -14.90
CA SER A 241 -1.07 -11.77 -14.30
C SER A 241 -1.92 -10.71 -14.98
N SER A 242 -3.24 -10.90 -15.02
CA SER A 242 -4.21 -9.87 -15.40
C SER A 242 -4.67 -9.02 -14.20
N ALA A 243 -4.36 -9.46 -12.97
CA ALA A 243 -4.68 -8.71 -11.77
C ALA A 243 -3.71 -7.54 -11.56
N TYR A 244 -4.19 -6.45 -10.98
CA TYR A 244 -3.31 -5.39 -10.50
C TYR A 244 -3.16 -5.38 -8.96
N HIS A 245 -3.90 -6.22 -8.26
CA HIS A 245 -3.78 -6.43 -6.80
C HIS A 245 -2.87 -7.62 -6.51
N LEU A 246 -1.63 -7.54 -7.00
CA LEU A 246 -0.67 -8.66 -7.00
C LEU A 246 -0.33 -9.16 -5.59
N ALA A 247 -0.27 -8.26 -4.60
CA ALA A 247 0.00 -8.66 -3.22
C ALA A 247 -1.06 -9.63 -2.65
N ALA A 248 -2.27 -9.61 -3.21
CA ALA A 248 -3.36 -10.51 -2.83
C ALA A 248 -3.42 -11.78 -3.69
N THR A 249 -3.12 -11.65 -4.99
CA THR A 249 -3.33 -12.73 -5.97
C THR A 249 -2.09 -13.58 -6.22
N LEU A 250 -0.90 -13.04 -5.97
CA LEU A 250 0.39 -13.70 -6.09
C LEU A 250 1.24 -13.42 -4.84
N PRO A 251 0.73 -13.74 -3.62
CA PRO A 251 1.42 -13.39 -2.38
C PRO A 251 2.77 -14.11 -2.24
N GLU A 252 2.89 -15.36 -2.67
CA GLU A 252 4.12 -16.14 -2.61
C GLU A 252 5.22 -15.52 -3.47
N GLU A 253 4.91 -15.19 -4.74
CA GLU A 253 5.84 -14.57 -5.67
C GLU A 253 6.27 -13.18 -5.20
N CYS A 254 5.32 -12.38 -4.71
CA CYS A 254 5.61 -11.04 -4.22
C CYS A 254 6.45 -11.07 -2.94
N THR A 255 6.16 -11.95 -1.98
CA THR A 255 6.94 -12.07 -0.73
C THR A 255 8.33 -12.63 -1.00
N ALA A 256 8.46 -13.66 -1.87
CA ALA A 256 9.74 -14.21 -2.24
C ALA A 256 10.63 -13.17 -2.94
N ALA A 257 10.05 -12.38 -3.88
CA ALA A 257 10.76 -11.30 -4.55
C ALA A 257 11.20 -10.21 -3.56
N THR A 258 10.33 -9.82 -2.64
CA THR A 258 10.60 -8.83 -1.59
C THR A 258 11.74 -9.32 -0.67
N ALA A 259 11.65 -10.53 -0.14
CA ALA A 259 12.66 -11.08 0.76
C ALA A 259 14.02 -11.28 0.07
N LYS A 260 14.03 -11.71 -1.20
CA LYS A 260 15.25 -11.81 -2.01
C LYS A 260 15.87 -10.44 -2.27
N PHE A 261 15.04 -9.44 -2.57
CA PHE A 261 15.51 -8.08 -2.81
C PHE A 261 16.16 -7.51 -1.54
N ILE A 262 15.49 -7.57 -0.40
CA ILE A 262 16.03 -7.10 0.88
C ILE A 262 17.36 -7.83 1.18
N GLY A 263 17.39 -9.16 1.09
CA GLY A 263 18.61 -9.94 1.35
C GLY A 263 19.79 -9.62 0.42
N SER A 264 19.52 -9.08 -0.78
CA SER A 264 20.58 -8.65 -1.71
C SER A 264 21.21 -7.29 -1.36
N LEU A 265 20.68 -6.57 -0.36
CA LEU A 265 21.18 -5.27 0.08
C LEU A 265 22.16 -5.40 1.27
N THR A 266 22.11 -6.53 1.97
CA THR A 266 22.95 -6.82 3.15
C THR A 266 24.15 -7.70 2.86
N SER A 267 24.28 -8.15 1.60
CA SER A 267 25.43 -8.90 1.07
C SER A 267 26.33 -7.98 0.24
#